data_1a8196af92186c95e20b06751a41c601
#
_entry.id   1a8196af92186c95e20b06751a41c601
#
_cell.length_a   1.000
_cell.length_b   1.000
_cell.length_c   1.000
_cell.angle_alpha   90.00
_cell.angle_beta   90.00
_cell.angle_gamma   90.00
#
_symmetry.space_group_name_H-M   'P 1'
#
loop_
_entity.id
_entity.type
_entity.pdbx_description
1 polymer ?
#
loop_
_entity_poly.entity_id
_entity_poly.type
_entity_poly.pdbx_seq_one_letter_code
_entity_poly.pdbx_strand_id
1 'polypeptide(L)'
;AGGGIYPFVATELAELGINLYLTGFTRPLPHFRPTMDFHRIAEENFINVVGATHYTTEKYACMAMVDYFRELGLPAEFLEGNYCLEDL
;
A
#
# COMPACT_ATOMS: atom_id res chain seq x y z
N ALA A 1 -2.42 1.11 2.39
CA ALA A 1 -1.57 0.00 2.84
C ALA A 1 -1.48 -1.06 1.76
N GLY A 2 -0.45 -1.92 1.82
CA GLY A 2 -0.25 -2.96 0.80
C GLY A 2 0.02 -2.41 -0.60
N GLY A 3 -0.44 -3.10 -1.64
CA GLY A 3 -0.09 -2.86 -3.02
C GLY A 3 -1.16 -2.15 -3.86
N GLY A 4 -1.58 -0.97 -3.51
CA GLY A 4 -2.68 -0.24 -4.14
C GLY A 4 -2.35 0.56 -5.42
N ILE A 5 -1.41 0.13 -6.27
CA ILE A 5 -1.02 0.88 -7.48
C ILE A 5 -1.80 0.44 -8.74
N TYR A 6 -3.10 0.69 -8.75
CA TYR A 6 -3.97 0.47 -9.90
C TYR A 6 -4.39 1.80 -10.55
N PRO A 7 -4.62 1.85 -11.87
CA PRO A 7 -4.95 3.08 -12.59
C PRO A 7 -6.14 3.85 -12.02
N PHE A 8 -7.19 3.14 -11.59
CA PHE A 8 -8.39 3.76 -11.01
C PHE A 8 -8.09 4.51 -9.71
N VAL A 9 -7.12 4.02 -8.90
CA VAL A 9 -6.68 4.72 -7.67
C VAL A 9 -6.08 6.07 -8.02
N ALA A 10 -5.15 6.13 -8.99
CA ALA A 10 -4.56 7.39 -9.42
C ALA A 10 -5.61 8.37 -9.98
N THR A 11 -6.60 7.86 -10.71
CA THR A 11 -7.71 8.67 -11.24
C THR A 11 -8.54 9.27 -10.11
N GLU A 12 -8.95 8.46 -9.12
CA GLU A 12 -9.70 8.95 -7.96
C GLU A 12 -8.91 9.96 -7.12
N LEU A 13 -7.60 9.72 -6.92
CA LEU A 13 -6.74 10.68 -6.22
C LEU A 13 -6.71 12.04 -6.94
N ALA A 14 -6.59 12.02 -8.27
CA ALA A 14 -6.61 13.23 -9.08
C ALA A 14 -7.95 13.97 -8.98
N GLU A 15 -9.07 13.26 -9.06
CA GLU A 15 -10.42 13.83 -8.94
C GLU A 15 -10.68 14.45 -7.56
N LEU A 16 -10.10 13.87 -6.50
CA LEU A 16 -10.17 14.38 -5.14
C LEU A 16 -9.16 15.49 -4.83
N GLY A 17 -8.29 15.85 -5.79
CA GLY A 17 -7.24 16.85 -5.61
C GLY A 17 -6.13 16.41 -4.64
N ILE A 18 -5.93 15.11 -4.48
CA ILE A 18 -4.89 14.55 -3.63
C ILE A 18 -3.58 14.49 -4.42
N ASN A 19 -2.51 15.02 -3.84
CA ASN A 19 -1.19 15.12 -4.48
C ASN A 19 -0.08 14.30 -3.79
N LEU A 20 -0.42 13.53 -2.76
CA LEU A 20 0.48 12.61 -2.07
C LEU A 20 -0.22 11.29 -1.80
N TYR A 21 0.37 10.19 -2.29
CA TYR A 21 -0.12 8.84 -2.06
C TYR A 21 0.94 7.97 -1.39
N LEU A 22 0.64 7.46 -0.21
CA LEU A 22 1.48 6.51 0.52
C LEU A 22 0.98 5.08 0.26
N THR A 23 1.85 4.22 -0.21
CA THR A 23 1.50 2.82 -0.52
C THR A 23 2.60 1.85 -0.06
N GLY A 24 2.22 0.60 0.15
CA GLY A 24 3.15 -0.47 0.49
C GLY A 24 3.87 -1.08 -0.71
N PHE A 25 3.53 -0.68 -1.93
CA PHE A 25 4.16 -1.16 -3.15
C PHE A 25 4.20 -0.04 -4.20
N THR A 26 5.40 0.37 -4.62
CA THR A 26 5.57 1.46 -5.60
C THR A 26 6.20 1.00 -6.90
N ARG A 27 6.81 -0.19 -6.93
CA ARG A 27 7.59 -0.66 -8.06
C ARG A 27 6.71 -0.88 -9.30
N PRO A 28 6.98 -0.20 -10.44
CA PRO A 28 6.31 -0.52 -11.69
C PRO A 28 6.73 -1.92 -12.17
N LEU A 29 5.76 -2.74 -12.53
CA LEU A 29 5.99 -4.10 -13.04
C LEU A 29 5.81 -4.10 -14.56
N PRO A 30 6.88 -4.27 -15.36
CA PRO A 30 6.81 -4.18 -16.83
C PRO A 30 5.83 -5.18 -17.47
N HIS A 31 5.63 -6.34 -16.84
CA HIS A 31 4.69 -7.38 -17.32
C HIS A 31 3.28 -7.22 -16.74
N PHE A 32 3.05 -6.26 -15.86
CA PHE A 32 1.75 -5.98 -15.29
C PHE A 32 1.38 -4.52 -15.58
N ARG A 33 0.82 -4.31 -16.76
CA ARG A 33 0.50 -2.99 -17.31
C ARG A 33 -0.26 -2.05 -16.34
N PRO A 34 -1.19 -2.51 -15.51
CA PRO A 34 -1.87 -1.62 -14.56
C PRO A 34 -0.94 -0.81 -13.67
N THR A 35 0.20 -1.35 -13.24
CA THR A 35 1.17 -0.60 -12.41
C THR A 35 1.86 0.51 -13.21
N MET A 36 2.15 0.27 -14.47
CA MET A 36 2.71 1.27 -15.38
C MET A 36 1.71 2.41 -15.65
N ASP A 37 0.45 2.04 -15.90
CA ASP A 37 -0.61 3.02 -16.14
C ASP A 37 -0.90 3.86 -14.90
N PHE A 38 -0.84 3.28 -13.69
CA PHE A 38 -0.92 4.03 -12.44
C PHE A 38 0.13 5.14 -12.38
N HIS A 39 1.41 4.80 -12.60
CA HIS A 39 2.51 5.78 -12.55
C HIS A 39 2.35 6.87 -13.59
N ARG A 40 1.95 6.51 -14.81
CA ARG A 40 1.69 7.49 -15.86
C ARG A 40 0.59 8.48 -15.46
N ILE A 41 -0.55 7.99 -14.93
CA ILE A 41 -1.65 8.85 -14.47
C ILE A 41 -1.21 9.71 -13.28
N ALA A 42 -0.47 9.14 -12.34
CA ALA A 42 0.06 9.87 -11.19
C ALA A 42 0.99 11.01 -11.61
N GLU A 43 1.90 10.76 -12.55
CA GLU A 43 2.80 11.77 -13.12
C GLU A 43 2.03 12.87 -13.85
N GLU A 44 1.10 12.51 -14.74
CA GLU A 44 0.25 13.45 -15.47
C GLU A 44 -0.57 14.37 -14.57
N ASN A 45 -0.90 13.93 -13.35
CA ASN A 45 -1.69 14.67 -12.37
C ASN A 45 -0.87 15.21 -11.17
N PHE A 46 0.46 15.18 -11.26
CA PHE A 46 1.38 15.68 -10.22
C PHE A 46 1.16 15.04 -8.85
N ILE A 47 0.83 13.75 -8.81
CA ILE A 47 0.67 12.97 -7.58
C ILE A 47 2.02 12.37 -7.19
N ASN A 48 2.52 12.73 -6.01
CA ASN A 48 3.70 12.14 -5.42
C ASN A 48 3.38 10.76 -4.84
N VAL A 49 4.16 9.76 -5.19
CA VAL A 49 3.98 8.39 -4.68
C VAL A 49 5.13 8.04 -3.76
N VAL A 50 4.80 7.66 -2.52
CA VAL A 50 5.77 7.29 -1.48
C VAL A 50 5.57 5.84 -1.09
N GLY A 51 6.64 5.05 -1.20
CA GLY A 51 6.67 3.65 -0.82
C GLY A 51 7.10 3.43 0.63
N ALA A 52 6.41 2.54 1.32
CA ALA A 52 6.73 2.16 2.70
C ALA A 52 6.66 0.63 2.94
N THR A 53 6.83 -0.18 1.91
CA THR A 53 6.75 -1.64 1.85
C THR A 53 5.39 -2.23 2.30
N HIS A 54 5.03 -3.40 1.80
CA HIS A 54 3.83 -4.12 2.24
C HIS A 54 3.84 -4.35 3.75
N TYR A 55 4.90 -4.97 4.23
CA TYR A 55 5.02 -5.30 5.65
C TYR A 55 4.84 -4.06 6.55
N THR A 56 5.55 -2.96 6.27
CA THR A 56 5.52 -1.78 7.12
C THR A 56 4.15 -1.09 7.11
N THR A 57 3.46 -1.09 5.98
CA THR A 57 2.12 -0.47 5.87
C THR A 57 1.00 -1.33 6.45
N GLU A 58 1.17 -2.65 6.53
CA GLU A 58 0.13 -3.59 6.98
C GLU A 58 0.31 -4.11 8.39
N LYS A 59 1.53 -4.11 8.94
CA LYS A 59 1.79 -4.71 10.25
C LYS A 59 0.92 -4.15 11.38
N TYR A 60 0.60 -2.87 11.36
CA TYR A 60 -0.24 -2.24 12.38
C TYR A 60 -1.69 -2.74 12.36
N ALA A 61 -2.22 -3.02 11.18
CA ALA A 61 -3.54 -3.64 11.06
C ALA A 61 -3.51 -5.08 11.61
N CYS A 62 -2.46 -5.84 11.33
CA CYS A 62 -2.28 -7.19 11.87
C CYS A 62 -2.13 -7.18 13.40
N MET A 63 -1.42 -6.21 13.96
CA MET A 63 -1.31 -6.04 15.42
C MET A 63 -2.67 -5.71 16.05
N ALA A 64 -3.44 -4.83 15.44
CA ALA A 64 -4.80 -4.51 15.90
C ALA A 64 -5.75 -5.73 15.82
N MET A 65 -5.59 -6.58 14.82
CA MET A 65 -6.32 -7.86 14.73
C MET A 65 -5.99 -8.80 15.87
N VAL A 66 -4.73 -8.85 16.33
CA VAL A 66 -4.35 -9.64 17.50
C VAL A 66 -5.11 -9.17 18.74
N ASP A 67 -5.17 -7.86 18.95
CA ASP A 67 -5.90 -7.30 20.11
C ASP A 67 -7.39 -7.60 20.02
N TYR A 68 -7.98 -7.48 18.84
CA TYR A 68 -9.39 -7.85 18.60
C TYR A 68 -9.67 -9.32 18.96
N PHE A 69 -8.83 -10.27 18.52
CA PHE A 69 -9.01 -11.68 18.85
C PHE A 69 -8.84 -11.97 20.34
N ARG A 70 -7.91 -11.28 21.00
CA ARG A 70 -7.72 -11.40 22.47
C ARG A 70 -8.94 -10.91 23.24
N GLU A 71 -9.57 -9.81 22.80
CA GLU A 71 -10.82 -9.31 23.38
C GLU A 71 -11.98 -10.32 23.24
N LEU A 72 -11.98 -11.12 22.19
CA LEU A 72 -12.92 -12.23 22.00
C LEU A 72 -12.56 -13.49 22.83
N GLY A 73 -11.51 -13.46 23.66
CA GLY A 73 -11.02 -14.57 24.44
C GLY A 73 -10.27 -15.65 23.65
N LEU A 74 -9.84 -15.32 22.43
CA LEU A 74 -9.06 -16.22 21.58
C LEU A 74 -7.56 -15.96 21.76
N PRO A 75 -6.71 -17.00 21.81
CA PRO A 75 -5.27 -16.83 21.83
C PRO A 75 -4.82 -16.29 20.44
N ALA A 76 -4.07 -15.19 20.45
CA ALA A 76 -3.53 -14.61 19.25
C ALA A 76 -2.18 -13.95 19.52
N GLU A 77 -1.27 -13.99 18.54
CA GLU A 77 0.06 -13.40 18.62
C GLU A 77 0.44 -12.82 17.26
N PHE A 78 1.11 -11.66 17.27
CA PHE A 78 1.73 -11.10 16.09
C PHE A 78 3.14 -11.66 15.93
N LEU A 79 3.40 -12.36 14.83
CA LEU A 79 4.73 -12.83 14.49
C LEU A 79 5.45 -11.76 13.68
N GLU A 80 6.46 -11.13 14.27
CA GLU A 80 7.24 -10.11 13.60
C GLU A 80 8.10 -10.72 12.49
N GLY A 81 8.12 -10.06 11.34
CA GLY A 81 8.92 -10.41 10.17
C GLY A 81 9.80 -9.26 9.71
N ASN A 82 10.48 -9.45 8.60
CA ASN A 82 11.28 -8.42 7.96
C ASN A 82 10.52 -7.79 6.78
N TYR A 83 10.71 -6.49 6.58
CA TYR A 83 10.22 -5.82 5.38
C TYR A 83 11.02 -6.22 4.14
N CYS A 84 10.37 -6.19 2.99
CA CYS A 84 10.99 -6.44 1.69
C CYS A 84 11.21 -5.12 0.94
N LEU A 85 12.46 -4.77 0.66
CA LEU A 85 12.78 -3.56 -0.11
C LEU A 85 12.45 -3.69 -1.61
N GLU A 86 12.21 -4.90 -2.10
CA GLU A 86 11.79 -5.10 -3.48
C GLU A 86 10.39 -4.55 -3.80
N ASP A 87 9.62 -4.20 -2.77
CA ASP A 87 8.33 -3.54 -2.90
C ASP A 87 8.44 -2.06 -3.35
N LEU A 88 9.62 -1.50 -3.25
CA LEU A 88 9.89 -0.09 -3.54
C LEU A 88 10.41 0.14 -4.95
#